data_a8b791cf914749d4e50652eca7b9327a
#
_entry.id   a8b791cf914749d4e50652eca7b9327a
#
_cell.length_a   1.000
_cell.length_b   1.000
_cell.length_c   1.000
_cell.angle_alpha   90.00
_cell.angle_beta   90.00
_cell.angle_gamma   90.00
#
_symmetry.space_group_name_H-M   'P 1'
#
loop_
_entity.id
_entity.type
_entity.pdbx_description
1 polymer ?
#
loop_
_entity_poly.entity_id
_entity_poly.type
_entity_poly.pdbx_seq_one_letter_code
_entity_poly.pdbx_strand_id
1 'polypeptide(L)'
;TLLSFCMDIFKDCELSVYNNEKECSIISVHSPQYLVEKHRNILNIDRKTFLQIRYEGSRIDCSLLETKYGPEYLEKNEFRELISTLDKFIQHNSWETIAVDDGLEYKKYTPGSENENWFSGRKYKGKTIMKFRFSSVLRCFGYRKEDRFRILRIERDHKISDHG
;
A
#
# COMPACT_ATOMS: atom_id res chain seq x y z
N THR A 1 16.80 9.09 9.72
CA THR A 1 15.86 8.34 8.91
C THR A 1 14.44 8.49 9.45
N LEU A 2 13.40 8.31 8.64
CA LEU A 2 11.98 8.46 9.02
C LEU A 2 11.62 7.59 10.25
N LEU A 3 12.21 6.41 10.35
CA LEU A 3 12.03 5.50 11.50
C LEU A 3 12.58 6.09 12.80
N SER A 4 13.73 6.75 12.74
CA SER A 4 14.32 7.43 13.90
C SER A 4 13.44 8.59 14.36
N PHE A 5 12.91 9.36 13.42
CA PHE A 5 11.99 10.46 13.70
C PHE A 5 10.66 9.97 14.31
N CYS A 6 10.09 8.88 13.81
CA CYS A 6 8.92 8.25 14.41
C CYS A 6 9.20 7.73 15.82
N MET A 7 10.34 7.08 16.05
CA MET A 7 10.74 6.57 17.37
C MET A 7 10.90 7.69 18.41
N ASP A 8 11.40 8.86 18.00
CA ASP A 8 11.57 10.00 18.89
C ASP A 8 10.22 10.62 19.30
N ILE A 9 9.27 10.74 18.36
CA ILE A 9 7.90 11.19 18.64
C ILE A 9 7.19 10.23 19.59
N PHE A 10 7.42 8.92 19.46
CA PHE A 10 6.76 7.91 20.29
C PHE A 10 7.36 7.78 21.69
N LYS A 11 8.63 8.12 21.89
CA LYS A 11 9.19 8.22 23.25
C LYS A 11 8.49 9.27 24.10
N ASP A 12 8.16 10.41 23.50
CA ASP A 12 7.46 11.49 24.20
C ASP A 12 6.00 11.12 24.46
N CYS A 13 5.35 10.32 23.60
CA CYS A 13 4.01 9.80 23.82
C CYS A 13 3.95 8.74 24.94
N GLU A 14 4.93 7.88 25.08
CA GLU A 14 5.01 6.93 26.18
C GLU A 14 5.12 7.65 27.55
N LEU A 15 5.90 8.72 27.63
CA LEU A 15 6.09 9.51 28.85
C LEU A 15 4.81 10.28 29.25
N SER A 16 4.00 10.73 28.30
CA SER A 16 2.73 11.44 28.59
C SER A 16 1.61 10.52 29.07
N VAL A 17 1.61 9.25 28.67
CA VAL A 17 0.63 8.24 29.11
C VAL A 17 0.92 7.75 30.54
N TYR A 18 2.18 7.78 30.98
CA TYR A 18 2.56 7.36 32.33
C TYR A 18 2.14 8.34 33.43
N ASN A 19 1.86 9.59 33.10
CA ASN A 19 1.53 10.62 34.08
C ASN A 19 0.03 10.90 34.27
N ASN A 20 -0.86 10.15 33.62
CA ASN A 20 -2.31 10.31 33.77
C ASN A 20 -2.93 9.09 34.45
N GLU A 21 -2.99 9.11 35.79
CA GLU A 21 -3.38 8.00 36.65
C GLU A 21 -4.85 7.53 36.55
N LYS A 22 -5.64 7.94 35.56
CA LYS A 22 -7.08 7.62 35.55
C LYS A 22 -7.60 6.75 34.41
N GLU A 23 -6.85 6.44 33.37
CA GLU A 23 -7.24 5.45 32.35
C GLU A 23 -6.01 4.78 31.73
N CYS A 24 -5.34 3.93 32.48
CA CYS A 24 -4.34 3.03 31.92
C CYS A 24 -5.02 1.80 31.30
N SER A 25 -5.53 1.93 30.08
CA SER A 25 -5.53 0.76 29.21
C SER A 25 -4.09 0.53 28.77
N ILE A 26 -3.51 -0.60 29.16
CA ILE A 26 -2.19 -1.06 28.72
C ILE A 26 -2.25 -1.15 27.18
N ILE A 27 -1.81 -0.09 26.52
CA ILE A 27 -1.60 -0.14 25.07
C ILE A 27 -0.30 -0.91 24.90
N SER A 28 -0.41 -2.22 24.70
CA SER A 28 0.73 -2.98 24.23
C SER A 28 1.13 -2.41 22.87
N VAL A 29 2.25 -1.70 22.85
CA VAL A 29 2.80 -1.08 21.64
C VAL A 29 3.33 -2.21 20.76
N HIS A 30 2.45 -2.83 19.97
CA HIS A 30 2.83 -3.99 19.16
C HIS A 30 3.59 -3.64 17.90
N SER A 31 3.44 -2.43 17.36
CA SER A 31 4.25 -1.99 16.22
C SER A 31 4.09 -0.50 15.93
N PRO A 32 5.10 0.14 15.29
CA PRO A 32 4.98 1.50 14.76
C PRO A 32 3.77 1.69 13.83
N GLN A 33 3.38 0.65 13.10
CA GLN A 33 2.22 0.66 12.21
C GLN A 33 0.90 0.94 12.93
N TYR A 34 0.67 0.34 14.11
CA TYR A 34 -0.53 0.57 14.92
C TYR A 34 -0.65 2.04 15.36
N LEU A 35 0.45 2.62 15.82
CA LEU A 35 0.48 4.01 16.28
C LEU A 35 0.23 4.99 15.13
N VAL A 36 0.82 4.75 13.97
CA VAL A 36 0.58 5.54 12.75
C VAL A 36 -0.88 5.47 12.32
N GLU A 37 -1.51 4.32 12.41
CA GLU A 37 -2.92 4.15 12.06
C GLU A 37 -3.84 4.93 13.00
N LYS A 38 -3.62 4.82 14.31
CA LYS A 38 -4.41 5.50 15.34
C LYS A 38 -4.23 7.02 15.31
N HIS A 39 -3.02 7.50 15.06
CA HIS A 39 -2.66 8.92 15.13
C HIS A 39 -2.45 9.58 13.76
N ARG A 40 -2.90 8.95 12.68
CA ARG A 40 -2.75 9.46 11.31
C ARG A 40 -3.16 10.93 11.14
N ASN A 41 -4.26 11.35 11.77
CA ASN A 41 -4.75 12.72 11.69
C ASN A 41 -3.87 13.69 12.48
N ILE A 42 -3.14 13.20 13.49
CA ILE A 42 -2.26 13.99 14.35
C ILE A 42 -0.90 14.17 13.67
N LEU A 43 -0.41 13.12 12.99
CA LEU A 43 0.90 13.13 12.34
C LEU A 43 0.93 13.87 11.00
N ASN A 44 -0.25 14.24 10.46
CA ASN A 44 -0.41 14.94 9.18
C ASN A 44 0.43 14.34 8.04
N ILE A 45 0.55 13.01 8.02
CA ILE A 45 1.27 12.29 6.97
C ILE A 45 0.38 12.06 5.76
N ASP A 46 0.95 12.13 4.56
CA ASP A 46 0.25 11.79 3.32
C ASP A 46 -0.04 10.29 3.23
N ARG A 47 -0.98 9.93 2.36
CA ARG A 47 -1.43 8.53 2.22
C ARG A 47 -0.35 7.60 1.70
N LYS A 48 0.54 8.09 0.84
CA LYS A 48 1.68 7.32 0.34
C LYS A 48 2.64 6.98 1.47
N THR A 49 3.01 7.96 2.28
CA THR A 49 3.86 7.76 3.47
C THR A 49 3.19 6.80 4.46
N PHE A 50 1.90 6.94 4.70
CA PHE A 50 1.14 6.00 5.52
C PHE A 50 1.23 4.56 5.00
N LEU A 51 1.06 4.33 3.70
CA LEU A 51 1.19 2.99 3.11
C LEU A 51 2.61 2.44 3.23
N GLN A 52 3.64 3.28 3.04
CA GLN A 52 5.04 2.88 3.20
C GLN A 52 5.33 2.38 4.61
N ILE A 53 4.87 3.12 5.62
CA ILE A 53 5.07 2.75 7.03
C ILE A 53 4.26 1.49 7.37
N ARG A 54 2.97 1.44 6.99
CA ARG A 54 2.07 0.33 7.31
C ARG A 54 2.58 -1.01 6.76
N TYR A 55 3.13 -1.01 5.55
CA TYR A 55 3.56 -2.22 4.84
C TYR A 55 5.07 -2.43 4.86
N GLU A 56 5.81 -1.66 5.67
CA GLU A 56 7.25 -1.85 5.83
C GLU A 56 7.57 -3.28 6.28
N GLY A 57 8.53 -3.92 5.59
CA GLY A 57 8.93 -5.30 5.89
C GLY A 57 7.95 -6.38 5.41
N SER A 58 6.77 -6.01 4.90
CA SER A 58 5.79 -6.95 4.35
C SER A 58 6.08 -7.33 2.89
N ARG A 59 5.20 -8.18 2.31
CA ARG A 59 5.24 -8.52 0.87
C ARG A 59 4.85 -7.34 -0.04
N ILE A 60 4.27 -6.28 0.48
CA ILE A 60 3.93 -5.06 -0.26
C ILE A 60 5.04 -4.03 -0.08
N ASP A 61 5.47 -3.42 -1.18
CA ASP A 61 6.43 -2.30 -1.21
C ASP A 61 5.82 -1.11 -1.95
N CYS A 62 5.54 -0.03 -1.23
CA CYS A 62 4.98 1.21 -1.75
C CYS A 62 6.05 2.29 -2.04
N SER A 63 7.34 1.99 -1.91
CA SER A 63 8.42 2.97 -2.06
C SER A 63 8.49 3.57 -3.48
N LEU A 64 8.15 2.77 -4.50
CA LEU A 64 8.17 3.15 -5.91
C LEU A 64 6.84 3.70 -6.43
N LEU A 65 5.83 3.82 -5.58
CA LEU A 65 4.51 4.33 -5.96
C LEU A 65 4.62 5.78 -6.46
N GLU A 66 4.20 5.99 -7.71
CA GLU A 66 4.32 7.28 -8.39
C GLU A 66 3.29 8.28 -7.84
N THR A 67 3.72 9.47 -7.46
CA THR A 67 2.86 10.50 -6.87
C THR A 67 1.67 10.84 -7.76
N LYS A 68 1.89 10.99 -9.08
CA LYS A 68 0.82 11.31 -10.04
C LYS A 68 -0.30 10.25 -10.09
N TYR A 69 0.01 9.01 -9.79
CA TYR A 69 -0.91 7.86 -9.80
C TYR A 69 -0.98 7.20 -8.43
N GLY A 70 -0.81 8.01 -7.39
CA GLY A 70 -0.73 7.56 -6.01
C GLY A 70 -2.08 7.59 -5.29
N PRO A 71 -2.10 7.21 -4.01
CA PRO A 71 -3.30 7.08 -3.21
C PRO A 71 -3.94 8.42 -2.83
N GLU A 72 -3.25 9.55 -3.07
CA GLU A 72 -3.76 10.90 -2.75
C GLU A 72 -5.00 11.26 -3.56
N TYR A 73 -5.15 10.67 -4.77
CA TYR A 73 -6.28 10.91 -5.67
C TYR A 73 -7.48 10.00 -5.41
N LEU A 74 -7.37 9.06 -4.48
CA LEU A 74 -8.47 8.18 -4.09
C LEU A 74 -9.47 8.92 -3.19
N GLU A 75 -10.75 8.61 -3.31
CA GLU A 75 -11.74 8.99 -2.31
C GLU A 75 -11.48 8.26 -0.98
N LYS A 76 -12.10 8.72 0.10
CA LYS A 76 -11.91 8.13 1.42
C LYS A 76 -12.27 6.64 1.47
N ASN A 77 -13.36 6.25 0.83
CA ASN A 77 -13.80 4.86 0.79
C ASN A 77 -12.91 4.01 -0.11
N GLU A 78 -12.50 4.54 -1.27
CA GLU A 78 -11.55 3.89 -2.17
C GLU A 78 -10.21 3.58 -1.47
N PHE A 79 -9.72 4.53 -0.66
CA PHE A 79 -8.50 4.33 0.11
C PHE A 79 -8.65 3.26 1.19
N ARG A 80 -9.84 3.15 1.83
CA ARG A 80 -10.14 2.07 2.78
C ARG A 80 -10.18 0.71 2.08
N GLU A 81 -10.79 0.62 0.90
CA GLU A 81 -10.81 -0.59 0.09
C GLU A 81 -9.40 -1.02 -0.33
N LEU A 82 -8.54 -0.05 -0.70
CA LEU A 82 -7.13 -0.32 -0.98
C LEU A 82 -6.44 -0.95 0.23
N ILE A 83 -6.54 -0.35 1.41
CA ILE A 83 -5.93 -0.89 2.64
C ILE A 83 -6.45 -2.29 2.93
N SER A 84 -7.77 -2.50 2.88
CA SER A 84 -8.38 -3.81 3.12
C SER A 84 -7.85 -4.87 2.15
N THR A 85 -7.66 -4.52 0.89
CA THR A 85 -7.14 -5.43 -0.13
C THR A 85 -5.65 -5.70 0.06
N LEU A 86 -4.84 -4.69 0.42
CA LEU A 86 -3.43 -4.89 0.73
C LEU A 86 -3.24 -5.76 1.97
N ASP A 87 -4.08 -5.59 2.99
CA ASP A 87 -4.09 -6.44 4.19
C ASP A 87 -4.41 -7.89 3.82
N LYS A 88 -5.42 -8.11 2.96
CA LYS A 88 -5.74 -9.43 2.42
C LYS A 88 -4.55 -10.01 1.62
N PHE A 89 -3.92 -9.21 0.78
CA PHE A 89 -2.78 -9.62 -0.03
C PHE A 89 -1.62 -10.14 0.83
N ILE A 90 -1.27 -9.45 1.92
CA ILE A 90 -0.17 -9.86 2.80
C ILE A 90 -0.51 -11.06 3.69
N GLN A 91 -1.80 -11.39 3.88
CA GLN A 91 -2.24 -12.57 4.63
C GLN A 91 -2.05 -13.88 3.84
N HIS A 92 -1.91 -13.82 2.52
CA HIS A 92 -1.60 -14.99 1.72
C HIS A 92 -0.22 -15.55 2.04
N ASN A 93 -0.13 -16.86 2.23
CA ASN A 93 1.13 -17.53 2.58
C ASN A 93 2.10 -17.64 1.40
N SER A 94 1.59 -17.63 0.17
CA SER A 94 2.39 -17.81 -1.03
C SER A 94 1.85 -17.03 -2.23
N TRP A 95 2.65 -16.92 -3.29
CA TRP A 95 2.25 -16.30 -4.55
C TRP A 95 1.21 -17.13 -5.31
N GLU A 96 1.23 -18.44 -5.13
CA GLU A 96 0.28 -19.37 -5.72
C GLU A 96 -1.13 -19.10 -5.17
N THR A 97 -1.25 -18.87 -3.86
CA THR A 97 -2.55 -18.54 -3.24
C THR A 97 -3.06 -17.16 -3.66
N ILE A 98 -2.15 -16.19 -3.87
CA ILE A 98 -2.51 -14.88 -4.42
C ILE A 98 -3.03 -15.02 -5.86
N ALA A 99 -2.36 -15.84 -6.68
CA ALA A 99 -2.70 -16.00 -8.09
C ALA A 99 -4.07 -16.63 -8.33
N VAL A 100 -4.56 -17.44 -7.40
CA VAL A 100 -5.87 -18.11 -7.51
C VAL A 100 -6.99 -17.41 -6.72
N ASP A 101 -6.69 -16.29 -6.07
CA ASP A 101 -7.70 -15.51 -5.35
C ASP A 101 -8.55 -14.68 -6.33
N ASP A 102 -9.77 -15.11 -6.57
CA ASP A 102 -10.73 -14.46 -7.47
C ASP A 102 -11.04 -13.00 -7.02
N GLY A 103 -10.96 -12.72 -5.72
CA GLY A 103 -11.18 -11.38 -5.19
C GLY A 103 -10.06 -10.40 -5.54
N LEU A 104 -8.83 -10.88 -5.69
CA LEU A 104 -7.67 -10.07 -6.08
C LEU A 104 -7.55 -9.94 -7.60
N GLU A 105 -8.00 -10.92 -8.38
CA GLU A 105 -7.76 -10.97 -9.83
C GLU A 105 -6.30 -10.62 -10.19
N TYR A 106 -5.36 -11.25 -9.50
CA TYR A 106 -3.94 -11.00 -9.71
C TYR A 106 -3.48 -11.60 -11.03
N LYS A 107 -3.16 -10.76 -12.02
CA LYS A 107 -2.79 -11.22 -13.36
C LYS A 107 -1.81 -10.26 -14.04
N LYS A 108 -1.18 -10.76 -15.11
CA LYS A 108 -0.28 -9.95 -15.93
C LYS A 108 -1.05 -8.82 -16.61
N TYR A 109 -0.47 -7.62 -16.59
CA TYR A 109 -0.95 -6.52 -17.40
C TYR A 109 -0.52 -6.73 -18.85
N THR A 110 -1.47 -6.70 -19.77
CA THR A 110 -1.24 -6.74 -21.22
C THR A 110 -1.87 -5.49 -21.81
N PRO A 111 -1.07 -4.56 -22.38
CA PRO A 111 -1.62 -3.39 -23.06
C PRO A 111 -2.33 -3.79 -24.35
N GLY A 112 -3.39 -3.04 -24.74
CA GLY A 112 -4.10 -3.26 -25.98
C GLY A 112 -3.23 -3.01 -27.22
N SER A 113 -2.33 -2.03 -27.13
CA SER A 113 -1.31 -1.73 -28.15
C SER A 113 -0.06 -1.14 -27.49
N GLU A 114 1.06 -1.06 -28.24
CA GLU A 114 2.29 -0.42 -27.73
C GLU A 114 2.06 1.06 -27.34
N ASN A 115 1.22 1.78 -28.09
CA ASN A 115 0.88 3.18 -27.82
C ASN A 115 0.03 3.35 -26.55
N GLU A 116 -0.71 2.34 -26.17
CA GLU A 116 -1.55 2.31 -24.97
C GLU A 116 -0.81 1.75 -23.75
N ASN A 117 0.42 1.27 -23.93
CA ASN A 117 1.21 0.72 -22.84
C ASN A 117 1.55 1.78 -21.80
N TRP A 118 0.85 1.72 -20.69
CA TRP A 118 1.04 2.65 -19.56
C TRP A 118 2.43 2.58 -18.93
N PHE A 119 3.18 1.50 -19.22
CA PHE A 119 4.52 1.22 -18.70
C PHE A 119 5.59 1.11 -19.80
N SER A 120 5.46 1.90 -20.88
CA SER A 120 6.40 1.93 -22.00
C SER A 120 7.77 2.57 -21.68
N GLY A 121 7.85 3.33 -20.56
CA GLY A 121 9.05 4.06 -20.17
C GLY A 121 10.27 3.16 -19.90
N ARG A 122 11.49 3.68 -20.15
CA ARG A 122 12.77 2.98 -19.98
C ARG A 122 12.92 2.33 -18.58
N LYS A 123 12.38 2.96 -17.53
CA LYS A 123 12.42 2.46 -16.13
C LYS A 123 11.66 1.14 -15.93
N TYR A 124 10.77 0.78 -16.85
CA TYR A 124 9.97 -0.45 -16.78
C TYR A 124 10.49 -1.55 -17.69
N LYS A 125 11.49 -1.26 -18.53
CA LYS A 125 12.07 -2.23 -19.48
C LYS A 125 12.51 -3.49 -18.74
N GLY A 126 12.09 -4.64 -19.26
CA GLY A 126 12.41 -5.96 -18.68
C GLY A 126 11.62 -6.33 -17.42
N LYS A 127 10.64 -5.50 -16.99
CA LYS A 127 9.76 -5.83 -15.88
C LYS A 127 8.44 -6.41 -16.38
N THR A 128 8.02 -7.51 -15.79
CA THR A 128 6.67 -8.05 -16.00
C THR A 128 5.72 -7.30 -15.08
N ILE A 129 4.92 -6.41 -15.67
CA ILE A 129 3.91 -5.67 -14.90
C ILE A 129 2.73 -6.59 -14.63
N MET A 130 2.32 -6.60 -13.38
CA MET A 130 1.15 -7.32 -12.88
C MET A 130 0.12 -6.30 -12.41
N LYS A 131 -1.14 -6.70 -12.40
CA LYS A 131 -2.24 -5.92 -11.82
C LYS A 131 -3.03 -6.77 -10.84
N PHE A 132 -3.64 -6.13 -9.85
CA PHE A 132 -4.67 -6.74 -9.02
C PHE A 132 -5.79 -5.75 -8.73
N ARG A 133 -6.99 -6.31 -8.48
CA ARG A 133 -8.20 -5.57 -8.20
C ARG A 133 -8.32 -5.23 -6.72
N PHE A 134 -8.75 -4.01 -6.38
CA PHE A 134 -9.15 -3.66 -5.01
C PHE A 134 -10.57 -3.06 -4.91
N SER A 135 -11.23 -2.85 -6.04
CA SER A 135 -12.68 -2.64 -6.10
C SER A 135 -13.21 -3.03 -7.48
N SER A 136 -14.47 -2.76 -7.77
CA SER A 136 -15.06 -3.05 -9.09
C SER A 136 -14.29 -2.41 -10.25
N VAL A 137 -13.80 -1.18 -10.06
CA VAL A 137 -13.13 -0.38 -11.10
C VAL A 137 -11.68 -0.04 -10.79
N LEU A 138 -11.22 -0.22 -9.56
CA LEU A 138 -9.91 0.22 -9.12
C LEU A 138 -8.88 -0.91 -9.22
N ARG A 139 -7.70 -0.58 -9.75
CA ARG A 139 -6.59 -1.52 -9.95
C ARG A 139 -5.28 -0.98 -9.43
N CYS A 140 -4.48 -1.85 -8.82
CA CYS A 140 -3.08 -1.60 -8.52
C CYS A 140 -2.19 -2.27 -9.54
N PHE A 141 -1.21 -1.54 -10.04
CA PHE A 141 -0.19 -2.02 -10.96
C PHE A 141 1.18 -1.99 -10.31
N GLY A 142 1.95 -3.02 -10.59
CA GLY A 142 3.31 -3.15 -10.08
C GLY A 142 4.03 -4.34 -10.68
N TYR A 143 5.12 -4.74 -10.06
CA TYR A 143 5.84 -5.93 -10.45
C TYR A 143 6.39 -6.67 -9.25
N ARG A 144 6.50 -7.98 -9.38
CA ARG A 144 7.15 -8.81 -8.37
C ARG A 144 8.67 -8.70 -8.51
N LYS A 145 9.33 -8.45 -7.40
CA LYS A 145 10.79 -8.60 -7.28
C LYS A 145 11.07 -9.36 -6.00
N GLU A 146 11.70 -10.53 -6.14
CA GLU A 146 11.90 -11.46 -5.01
C GLU A 146 10.56 -11.84 -4.38
N ASP A 147 10.39 -11.72 -3.07
CA ASP A 147 9.14 -11.98 -2.37
C ASP A 147 8.28 -10.72 -2.14
N ARG A 148 8.53 -9.64 -2.89
CA ARG A 148 7.79 -8.39 -2.75
C ARG A 148 7.07 -7.98 -4.02
N PHE A 149 5.86 -7.46 -3.86
CA PHE A 149 5.13 -6.75 -4.90
C PHE A 149 5.36 -5.25 -4.77
N ARG A 150 6.05 -4.67 -5.74
CA ARG A 150 6.34 -3.24 -5.80
C ARG A 150 5.25 -2.51 -6.52
N ILE A 151 4.42 -1.79 -5.79
CA ILE A 151 3.34 -0.99 -6.37
C ILE A 151 3.93 0.22 -7.06
N LEU A 152 3.49 0.48 -8.31
CA LEU A 152 3.92 1.59 -9.14
C LEU A 152 2.83 2.63 -9.34
N ARG A 153 1.62 2.19 -9.68
CA ARG A 153 0.49 3.05 -10.03
C ARG A 153 -0.84 2.47 -9.58
N ILE A 154 -1.78 3.39 -9.33
CA ILE A 154 -3.17 3.08 -9.03
C ILE A 154 -4.03 3.65 -10.16
N GLU A 155 -4.89 2.82 -10.73
CA GLU A 155 -5.89 3.23 -11.73
C GLU A 155 -7.25 3.38 -11.05
N ARG A 156 -7.96 4.49 -11.37
CA ARG A 156 -9.29 4.79 -10.80
C ARG A 156 -10.45 4.49 -11.72
N ASP A 157 -10.26 4.50 -13.02
CA ASP A 157 -11.36 4.54 -14.00
C ASP A 157 -11.44 3.34 -14.94
N HIS A 158 -10.65 2.31 -14.71
CA HIS A 158 -10.62 1.05 -15.47
C HIS A 158 -10.31 1.19 -16.98
N LYS A 159 -9.90 2.36 -17.46
CA LYS A 159 -9.65 2.61 -18.88
C LYS A 159 -8.41 1.91 -19.41
N ILE A 160 -7.41 1.74 -18.55
CA ILE A 160 -6.10 1.17 -18.92
C ILE A 160 -6.12 -0.35 -18.75
N SER A 161 -6.88 -0.86 -17.77
CA SER A 161 -6.95 -2.28 -17.46
C SER A 161 -8.01 -3.03 -18.24
N ASP A 162 -8.85 -2.35 -19.04
CA ASP A 162 -9.99 -2.92 -19.72
C ASP A 162 -9.62 -3.79 -20.96
N HIS A 163 -8.35 -3.83 -21.31
CA HIS A 163 -7.84 -4.54 -22.48
C HIS A 163 -7.18 -5.90 -22.14
N GLY A 164 -7.61 -6.58 -21.07
CA GLY A 164 -7.04 -7.90 -20.77
C GLY A 164 -7.57 -8.57 -19.54
#